data_5fc6487f01ae0938b74e12fcfdb5c83d
#
_entry.id   5fc6487f01ae0938b74e12fcfdb5c83d
#
_cell.length_a   1.000
_cell.length_b   1.000
_cell.length_c   1.000
_cell.angle_alpha   90.00
_cell.angle_beta   90.00
_cell.angle_gamma   90.00
#
_symmetry.space_group_name_H-M   'P 1'
#
loop_
_entity.id
_entity.type
_entity.pdbx_description
1 polymer ?
#
loop_
_entity_poly.entity_id
_entity_poly.type
_entity_poly.pdbx_seq_one_letter_code
_entity_poly.pdbx_strand_id
1 'polypeptide(L)'
;AFNSRNGGFNVTSAGRVQTPTLVILTEKERLIRNFVSRPFYEVHADFKVENGEYASRWFVEDFKKDEEDNQKKAERIWTLEEAEAIKTRCEGKTGKVEENKKPSKQAPPQLFDLTSLQREAGNKFGFSAKRTLQLAQALYDRYKLLTYPRTDSKYLPEDYVDTVKGTVLTISQGKPNETLNSTLVNSAKWLTTNNKIIPTKRVFNTKKVSDHFAIIPTGKLP
;
A
#
# COMPACT_ATOMS: atom_id res chain seq x y z
N ALA A 1 -5.14 41.23 -11.36
CA ALA A 1 -4.23 41.83 -10.37
C ALA A 1 -2.82 41.20 -10.36
N PHE A 2 -2.65 39.92 -10.72
CA PHE A 2 -1.32 39.27 -10.78
C PHE A 2 -0.51 39.66 -12.03
N ASN A 3 -1.17 39.99 -13.12
CA ASN A 3 -0.48 40.33 -14.40
C ASN A 3 0.11 41.73 -14.45
N SER A 4 -0.22 42.63 -13.52
CA SER A 4 0.23 44.03 -13.57
C SER A 4 1.54 44.30 -12.81
N ARG A 5 2.07 43.35 -12.04
CA ARG A 5 3.28 43.55 -11.24
C ARG A 5 4.59 43.33 -11.99
N ASN A 6 4.59 42.63 -13.14
CA ASN A 6 5.84 42.26 -13.85
C ASN A 6 5.91 42.75 -15.30
N GLY A 7 5.10 43.74 -15.70
CA GLY A 7 5.20 44.38 -17.00
C GLY A 7 5.18 43.39 -18.17
N GLY A 8 4.00 42.95 -18.60
CA GLY A 8 3.82 42.05 -19.73
C GLY A 8 2.55 41.22 -19.59
N PHE A 9 1.98 40.79 -20.71
CA PHE A 9 0.79 39.91 -20.72
C PHE A 9 1.20 38.46 -20.50
N ASN A 10 1.41 38.08 -19.24
CA ASN A 10 1.63 36.67 -18.86
C ASN A 10 0.33 36.03 -18.44
N VAL A 11 -0.13 35.03 -19.19
CA VAL A 11 -1.32 34.23 -18.82
C VAL A 11 -0.97 33.35 -17.65
N THR A 12 -1.48 33.69 -16.47
CA THR A 12 -1.41 32.79 -15.31
C THR A 12 -2.51 31.74 -15.43
N SER A 13 -2.14 30.53 -15.81
CA SER A 13 -3.08 29.42 -15.91
C SER A 13 -3.49 28.93 -14.53
N ALA A 14 -4.80 28.77 -14.29
CA ALA A 14 -5.33 28.08 -13.13
C ALA A 14 -6.10 26.85 -13.59
N GLY A 15 -5.75 25.69 -13.08
CA GLY A 15 -6.36 24.42 -13.48
C GLY A 15 -6.97 23.69 -12.30
N ARG A 16 -8.06 22.97 -12.53
CA ARG A 16 -8.76 22.16 -11.50
C ARG A 16 -7.88 21.06 -10.88
N VAL A 17 -6.81 20.64 -11.54
CA VAL A 17 -5.84 19.68 -11.04
C VAL A 17 -4.53 20.35 -10.66
N GLN A 18 -4.00 21.22 -11.50
CA GLN A 18 -2.69 21.87 -11.29
C GLN A 18 -2.67 22.71 -10.01
N THR A 19 -3.68 23.57 -9.82
CA THR A 19 -3.73 24.45 -8.64
C THR A 19 -3.85 23.68 -7.32
N PRO A 20 -4.78 22.73 -7.15
CA PRO A 20 -4.81 21.89 -5.94
C PRO A 20 -3.52 21.11 -5.70
N THR A 21 -2.91 20.56 -6.75
CA THR A 21 -1.63 19.85 -6.64
C THR A 21 -0.51 20.78 -6.14
N LEU A 22 -0.44 22.00 -6.68
CA LEU A 22 0.54 23.00 -6.24
C LEU A 22 0.30 23.39 -4.76
N VAL A 23 -0.95 23.55 -4.34
CA VAL A 23 -1.30 23.83 -2.94
C VAL A 23 -0.78 22.73 -2.03
N ILE A 24 -1.07 21.46 -2.35
CA ILE A 24 -0.59 20.30 -1.56
C ILE A 24 0.94 20.30 -1.45
N LEU A 25 1.65 20.53 -2.55
CA LEU A 25 3.11 20.61 -2.57
C LEU A 25 3.64 21.77 -1.72
N THR A 26 3.03 22.94 -1.85
CA THR A 26 3.42 24.15 -1.11
C THR A 26 3.18 23.99 0.39
N GLU A 27 2.05 23.41 0.79
CA GLU A 27 1.77 23.10 2.19
C GLU A 27 2.78 22.10 2.76
N LYS A 28 3.11 21.06 1.99
CA LYS A 28 4.13 20.09 2.40
C LYS A 28 5.50 20.72 2.57
N GLU A 29 5.90 21.55 1.60
CA GLU A 29 7.17 22.30 1.66
C GLU A 29 7.21 23.25 2.86
N ARG A 30 6.10 23.93 3.17
CA ARG A 30 6.00 24.78 4.36
C ARG A 30 6.16 23.99 5.65
N LEU A 31 5.55 22.81 5.75
CA LEU A 31 5.72 21.91 6.90
C LEU A 31 7.18 21.46 7.06
N ILE A 32 7.87 21.18 5.94
CA ILE A 32 9.28 20.80 5.95
C ILE A 32 10.16 21.96 6.40
N ARG A 33 9.94 23.15 5.87
CA ARG A 33 10.73 24.36 6.24
C ARG A 33 10.52 24.79 7.69
N ASN A 34 9.31 24.60 8.21
CA ASN A 34 8.97 24.94 9.58
C ASN A 34 9.22 23.79 10.57
N PHE A 35 9.76 22.66 10.09
CA PHE A 35 10.05 21.53 10.95
C PHE A 35 11.19 21.86 11.90
N VAL A 36 10.91 21.76 13.20
CA VAL A 36 11.88 21.88 14.27
C VAL A 36 12.17 20.49 14.82
N SER A 37 13.42 20.05 14.67
CA SER A 37 13.88 18.79 15.26
C SER A 37 13.94 18.92 16.77
N ARG A 38 13.35 17.95 17.48
CA ARG A 38 13.43 17.83 18.94
C ARG A 38 14.10 16.52 19.29
N PRO A 39 15.13 16.51 20.15
CA PRO A 39 15.73 15.28 20.63
C PRO A 39 14.70 14.49 21.44
N PHE A 40 14.73 13.19 21.32
CA PHE A 40 13.97 12.26 22.15
C PHE A 40 14.85 11.07 22.52
N TYR A 41 14.46 10.39 23.58
CA TYR A 41 15.13 9.21 24.10
C TYR A 41 14.18 8.01 24.03
N GLU A 42 14.76 6.84 23.85
CA GLU A 42 14.06 5.56 23.96
C GLU A 42 14.82 4.68 24.95
N VAL A 43 14.10 3.97 25.81
CA VAL A 43 14.70 3.01 26.74
C VAL A 43 14.46 1.61 26.19
N HIS A 44 15.55 0.91 25.89
CA HIS A 44 15.54 -0.49 25.45
C HIS A 44 16.09 -1.37 26.57
N ALA A 45 15.57 -2.58 26.68
CA ALA A 45 16.06 -3.56 27.64
C ALA A 45 16.08 -4.97 27.01
N ASP A 46 17.14 -5.71 27.30
CA ASP A 46 17.26 -7.11 26.96
C ASP A 46 16.96 -7.95 28.21
N PHE A 47 15.95 -8.79 28.14
CA PHE A 47 15.54 -9.67 29.22
C PHE A 47 16.07 -11.08 28.99
N LYS A 48 16.69 -11.64 30.04
CA LYS A 48 17.12 -13.04 30.08
C LYS A 48 16.05 -13.89 30.75
N VAL A 49 15.69 -14.96 30.09
CA VAL A 49 14.77 -16.00 30.60
C VAL A 49 15.40 -17.38 30.43
N GLU A 50 14.86 -18.40 31.10
CA GLU A 50 15.42 -19.76 31.03
C GLU A 50 15.65 -20.29 29.61
N ASN A 51 14.79 -19.94 28.67
CA ASN A 51 14.82 -20.45 27.29
C ASN A 51 15.36 -19.43 26.25
N GLY A 52 16.04 -18.37 26.69
CA GLY A 52 16.64 -17.40 25.77
C GLY A 52 16.62 -15.95 26.24
N GLU A 53 16.74 -15.06 25.27
CA GLU A 53 16.76 -13.62 25.52
C GLU A 53 15.75 -12.95 24.55
N TYR A 54 15.12 -11.85 24.99
CA TYR A 54 14.29 -11.03 24.12
C TYR A 54 14.53 -9.55 24.37
N ALA A 55 14.56 -8.80 23.27
CA ALA A 55 14.68 -7.34 23.31
C ALA A 55 13.29 -6.71 23.49
N SER A 56 13.23 -5.66 24.27
CA SER A 56 12.02 -4.90 24.52
C SER A 56 12.27 -3.41 24.45
N ARG A 57 11.20 -2.65 24.38
CA ARG A 57 11.23 -1.19 24.40
C ARG A 57 10.17 -0.68 25.36
N TRP A 58 10.55 0.30 26.17
CA TRP A 58 9.62 0.98 27.05
C TRP A 58 8.59 1.80 26.28
N PHE A 59 7.37 1.88 26.76
CA PHE A 59 6.32 2.74 26.21
C PHE A 59 5.31 3.13 27.29
N VAL A 60 4.57 4.22 27.03
CA VAL A 60 3.44 4.65 27.86
C VAL A 60 2.21 3.83 27.47
N GLU A 61 1.64 3.04 28.39
CA GLU A 61 0.55 2.11 28.14
C GLU A 61 -0.73 2.82 27.67
N ASP A 62 -1.11 3.93 28.32
CA ASP A 62 -2.31 4.70 28.03
C ASP A 62 -2.09 5.85 27.04
N PHE A 63 -1.06 5.75 26.19
CA PHE A 63 -0.74 6.79 25.23
C PHE A 63 -1.86 7.02 24.23
N LYS A 64 -2.33 8.28 24.17
CA LYS A 64 -3.26 8.74 23.13
C LYS A 64 -2.49 9.51 22.07
N LYS A 65 -2.70 9.11 20.81
CA LYS A 65 -2.08 9.81 19.68
C LYS A 65 -2.51 11.27 19.65
N ASP A 66 -1.54 12.17 19.62
CA ASP A 66 -1.75 13.60 19.44
C ASP A 66 -1.88 13.89 17.94
N GLU A 67 -3.01 14.44 17.51
CA GLU A 67 -3.26 14.76 16.09
C GLU A 67 -2.49 16.01 15.64
N GLU A 68 -2.14 16.90 16.58
CA GLU A 68 -1.43 18.14 16.30
C GLU A 68 0.09 17.93 16.32
N ASP A 69 0.59 16.97 17.11
CA ASP A 69 2.02 16.70 17.25
C ASP A 69 2.37 15.25 16.87
N ASN A 70 2.66 15.04 15.60
CA ASN A 70 3.08 13.75 15.05
C ASN A 70 4.42 13.23 15.60
N GLN A 71 5.18 14.05 16.32
CA GLN A 71 6.44 13.62 16.94
C GLN A 71 6.19 12.89 18.27
N LYS A 72 5.06 13.09 18.92
CA LYS A 72 4.67 12.36 20.13
C LYS A 72 4.32 10.91 19.79
N LYS A 73 4.99 9.99 20.44
CA LYS A 73 4.76 8.55 20.33
C LYS A 73 4.88 7.92 21.72
N ALA A 74 4.24 6.78 21.89
CA ALA A 74 4.22 6.07 23.19
C ALA A 74 5.62 5.74 23.70
N GLU A 75 6.54 5.44 22.81
CA GLU A 75 7.91 5.03 23.11
C GLU A 75 8.90 6.19 23.30
N ARG A 76 8.49 7.44 23.10
CA ARG A 76 9.40 8.59 23.13
C ARG A 76 9.35 9.33 24.48
N ILE A 77 10.52 9.55 25.02
CA ILE A 77 10.77 10.31 26.25
C ILE A 77 11.47 11.61 25.83
N TRP A 78 11.05 12.73 26.39
CA TRP A 78 11.51 14.04 25.91
C TRP A 78 12.67 14.63 26.73
N THR A 79 12.98 14.04 27.88
CA THR A 79 14.10 14.48 28.74
C THR A 79 15.02 13.33 29.03
N LEU A 80 16.32 13.61 29.12
CA LEU A 80 17.33 12.62 29.49
C LEU A 80 17.11 12.11 30.91
N GLU A 81 16.73 13.00 31.81
CA GLU A 81 16.51 12.68 33.23
C GLU A 81 15.43 11.62 33.42
N GLU A 82 14.31 11.75 32.71
CA GLU A 82 13.24 10.73 32.73
C GLU A 82 13.71 9.38 32.16
N ALA A 83 14.47 9.40 31.07
CA ALA A 83 14.99 8.19 30.46
C ALA A 83 15.97 7.46 31.39
N GLU A 84 16.87 8.20 32.03
CA GLU A 84 17.83 7.67 33.03
C GLU A 84 17.14 7.16 34.29
N ALA A 85 16.11 7.86 34.76
CA ALA A 85 15.31 7.41 35.90
C ALA A 85 14.59 6.08 35.62
N ILE A 86 14.03 5.91 34.40
CA ILE A 86 13.40 4.64 33.97
C ILE A 86 14.47 3.54 33.90
N LYS A 87 15.61 3.80 33.24
CA LYS A 87 16.73 2.86 33.17
C LYS A 87 17.15 2.38 34.55
N THR A 88 17.50 3.30 35.45
CA THR A 88 17.95 2.99 36.79
C THR A 88 16.92 2.21 37.62
N ARG A 89 15.66 2.51 37.44
CA ARG A 89 14.55 1.79 38.09
C ARG A 89 14.41 0.33 37.60
N CYS A 90 14.76 0.04 36.36
CA CYS A 90 14.54 -1.27 35.74
C CYS A 90 15.79 -2.14 35.69
N GLU A 91 16.99 -1.53 35.64
CA GLU A 91 18.28 -2.22 35.48
C GLU A 91 18.56 -3.21 36.63
N GLY A 92 18.90 -4.45 36.28
CA GLY A 92 19.22 -5.52 37.22
C GLY A 92 18.04 -6.08 38.01
N LYS A 93 16.80 -5.68 37.70
CA LYS A 93 15.60 -6.16 38.38
C LYS A 93 14.85 -7.19 37.58
N THR A 94 14.14 -8.08 38.28
CA THR A 94 13.21 -9.03 37.69
C THR A 94 11.91 -8.35 37.28
N GLY A 95 11.46 -8.58 36.05
CA GLY A 95 10.18 -8.11 35.55
C GLY A 95 9.14 -9.24 35.52
N LYS A 96 7.86 -8.87 35.55
CA LYS A 96 6.76 -9.78 35.29
C LYS A 96 6.41 -9.70 33.80
N VAL A 97 6.36 -10.82 33.13
CA VAL A 97 5.98 -10.91 31.71
C VAL A 97 4.56 -11.42 31.58
N GLU A 98 3.78 -10.77 30.73
CA GLU A 98 2.46 -11.21 30.32
C GLU A 98 2.47 -11.41 28.80
N GLU A 99 2.15 -12.63 28.35
CA GLU A 99 2.07 -12.95 26.93
C GLU A 99 0.63 -12.85 26.45
N ASN A 100 0.34 -11.91 25.55
CA ASN A 100 -0.96 -11.76 24.93
C ASN A 100 -0.95 -12.24 23.49
N LYS A 101 -1.51 -13.43 23.22
CA LYS A 101 -1.65 -13.99 21.88
C LYS A 101 -3.00 -13.62 21.26
N LYS A 102 -2.97 -12.78 20.22
CA LYS A 102 -4.16 -12.44 19.43
C LYS A 102 -4.03 -13.05 18.03
N PRO A 103 -4.98 -13.92 17.61
CA PRO A 103 -4.97 -14.43 16.24
C PRO A 103 -5.16 -13.25 15.26
N SER A 104 -4.27 -13.10 14.31
CA SER A 104 -4.39 -12.11 13.25
C SER A 104 -4.57 -12.80 11.91
N LYS A 105 -5.38 -12.20 11.03
CA LYS A 105 -5.56 -12.67 9.65
C LYS A 105 -5.16 -11.55 8.71
N GLN A 106 -4.19 -11.81 7.86
CA GLN A 106 -3.86 -10.90 6.77
C GLN A 106 -4.73 -11.26 5.56
N ALA A 107 -5.57 -10.32 5.16
CA ALA A 107 -6.37 -10.50 3.95
C ALA A 107 -5.48 -10.36 2.70
N PRO A 108 -5.73 -11.14 1.62
CA PRO A 108 -5.00 -10.98 0.37
C PRO A 108 -5.21 -9.57 -0.22
N PRO A 109 -4.29 -9.07 -1.06
CA PRO A 109 -4.49 -7.78 -1.71
C PRO A 109 -5.76 -7.76 -2.57
N GLN A 110 -6.29 -6.57 -2.81
CA GLN A 110 -7.38 -6.36 -3.76
C GLN A 110 -6.86 -6.42 -5.20
N LEU A 111 -7.76 -6.48 -6.16
CA LEU A 111 -7.42 -6.34 -7.58
C LEU A 111 -6.86 -4.93 -7.87
N PHE A 112 -6.29 -4.74 -9.04
CA PHE A 112 -5.70 -3.47 -9.43
C PHE A 112 -6.72 -2.51 -10.05
N ASP A 113 -6.71 -1.27 -9.54
CA ASP A 113 -7.07 -0.08 -10.29
C ASP A 113 -5.81 0.49 -10.98
N LEU A 114 -5.96 1.53 -11.80
CA LEU A 114 -4.82 2.14 -12.49
C LEU A 114 -3.75 2.65 -11.50
N THR A 115 -4.17 3.33 -10.46
CA THR A 115 -3.23 3.95 -9.49
C THR A 115 -2.43 2.89 -8.72
N SER A 116 -3.07 1.83 -8.27
CA SER A 116 -2.38 0.75 -7.56
C SER A 116 -1.48 -0.06 -8.49
N LEU A 117 -1.87 -0.27 -9.75
CA LEU A 117 -1.00 -0.90 -10.76
C LEU A 117 0.24 -0.05 -11.04
N GLN A 118 0.09 1.27 -11.20
CA GLN A 118 1.22 2.18 -11.41
C GLN A 118 2.19 2.18 -10.23
N ARG A 119 1.66 2.18 -9.00
CA ARG A 119 2.48 2.13 -7.77
C ARG A 119 3.25 0.81 -7.66
N GLU A 120 2.58 -0.31 -7.92
CA GLU A 120 3.21 -1.63 -7.87
C GLU A 120 4.29 -1.79 -8.95
N ALA A 121 4.01 -1.34 -10.18
CA ALA A 121 4.97 -1.34 -11.26
C ALA A 121 6.17 -0.41 -10.99
N GLY A 122 5.94 0.73 -10.36
CA GLY A 122 6.98 1.63 -9.90
C GLY A 122 7.88 0.98 -8.85
N ASN A 123 7.28 0.34 -7.86
CA ASN A 123 8.02 -0.31 -6.77
C ASN A 123 8.83 -1.53 -7.25
N LYS A 124 8.27 -2.36 -8.15
CA LYS A 124 8.92 -3.60 -8.60
C LYS A 124 9.89 -3.42 -9.77
N PHE A 125 9.56 -2.51 -10.69
CA PHE A 125 10.26 -2.39 -11.97
C PHE A 125 10.85 -1.00 -12.22
N GLY A 126 10.64 -0.05 -11.33
CA GLY A 126 11.06 1.35 -11.53
C GLY A 126 10.29 2.06 -12.66
N PHE A 127 9.12 1.57 -13.06
CA PHE A 127 8.35 2.18 -14.14
C PHE A 127 7.68 3.48 -13.69
N SER A 128 7.74 4.51 -14.52
CA SER A 128 6.94 5.70 -14.31
C SER A 128 5.45 5.41 -14.51
N ALA A 129 4.58 6.20 -13.89
CA ALA A 129 3.13 6.11 -14.07
C ALA A 129 2.72 6.18 -15.55
N LYS A 130 3.37 7.06 -16.33
CA LYS A 130 3.17 7.20 -17.79
C LYS A 130 3.55 5.90 -18.52
N ARG A 131 4.70 5.32 -18.21
CA ARG A 131 5.16 4.08 -18.84
C ARG A 131 4.23 2.91 -18.53
N THR A 132 3.81 2.78 -17.28
CA THR A 132 2.86 1.73 -16.86
C THR A 132 1.53 1.84 -17.61
N LEU A 133 0.97 3.05 -17.72
CA LEU A 133 -0.27 3.27 -18.46
C LEU A 133 -0.11 2.94 -19.95
N GLN A 134 1.00 3.34 -20.59
CA GLN A 134 1.26 3.02 -21.99
C GLN A 134 1.29 1.50 -22.24
N LEU A 135 1.97 0.74 -21.37
CA LEU A 135 2.04 -0.71 -21.47
C LEU A 135 0.66 -1.36 -21.24
N ALA A 136 -0.06 -0.94 -20.19
CA ALA A 136 -1.40 -1.45 -19.92
C ALA A 136 -2.39 -1.14 -21.05
N GLN A 137 -2.29 0.06 -21.65
CA GLN A 137 -3.09 0.45 -22.80
C GLN A 137 -2.77 -0.42 -24.01
N ALA A 138 -1.51 -0.70 -24.31
CA ALA A 138 -1.12 -1.60 -25.40
C ALA A 138 -1.63 -3.03 -25.17
N LEU A 139 -1.56 -3.54 -23.94
CA LEU A 139 -2.10 -4.86 -23.59
C LEU A 139 -3.62 -4.92 -23.76
N TYR A 140 -4.33 -3.84 -23.50
CA TYR A 140 -5.76 -3.73 -23.74
C TYR A 140 -6.10 -3.56 -25.21
N ASP A 141 -5.56 -2.53 -25.88
CA ASP A 141 -5.97 -2.13 -27.23
C ASP A 141 -5.44 -3.07 -28.32
N ARG A 142 -4.13 -3.38 -28.26
CA ARG A 142 -3.46 -4.14 -29.31
C ARG A 142 -3.54 -5.63 -29.09
N TYR A 143 -3.22 -6.08 -27.86
CA TYR A 143 -3.07 -7.50 -27.55
C TYR A 143 -4.33 -8.14 -27.01
N LYS A 144 -5.25 -7.34 -26.48
CA LYS A 144 -6.52 -7.82 -25.85
C LYS A 144 -6.27 -8.77 -24.67
N LEU A 145 -5.17 -8.57 -23.94
CA LEU A 145 -4.74 -9.40 -22.83
C LEU A 145 -5.17 -8.86 -21.45
N LEU A 146 -5.56 -7.60 -21.37
CA LEU A 146 -6.07 -6.96 -20.16
C LEU A 146 -7.46 -6.39 -20.36
N THR A 147 -8.18 -6.22 -19.26
CA THR A 147 -9.40 -5.40 -19.21
C THR A 147 -9.03 -3.92 -19.28
N TYR A 148 -10.01 -3.03 -19.40
CA TYR A 148 -9.78 -1.60 -19.60
C TYR A 148 -8.95 -1.01 -18.45
N PRO A 149 -7.77 -0.40 -18.73
CA PRO A 149 -6.82 -0.05 -17.68
C PRO A 149 -7.12 1.28 -16.99
N ARG A 150 -7.97 2.15 -17.55
CA ARG A 150 -8.32 3.44 -16.93
C ARG A 150 -9.53 3.28 -16.03
N THR A 151 -9.35 2.58 -14.92
CA THR A 151 -10.38 2.35 -13.92
C THR A 151 -9.88 2.75 -12.53
N ASP A 152 -10.80 3.18 -11.69
CA ASP A 152 -10.62 3.45 -10.27
C ASP A 152 -11.17 2.32 -9.38
N SER A 153 -11.84 1.33 -9.99
CA SER A 153 -12.40 0.19 -9.28
C SER A 153 -11.38 -0.92 -9.06
N LYS A 154 -11.45 -1.53 -7.89
CA LYS A 154 -10.69 -2.73 -7.48
C LYS A 154 -11.58 -3.97 -7.38
N TYR A 155 -12.78 -3.89 -7.93
CA TYR A 155 -13.80 -4.91 -7.81
C TYR A 155 -14.26 -5.38 -9.18
N LEU A 156 -14.80 -6.59 -9.23
CA LEU A 156 -15.50 -7.16 -10.38
C LEU A 156 -17.01 -7.20 -10.11
N PRO A 157 -17.84 -7.16 -11.15
CA PRO A 157 -19.26 -7.44 -11.01
C PRO A 157 -19.50 -8.88 -10.52
N GLU A 158 -20.62 -9.11 -9.85
CA GLU A 158 -20.94 -10.42 -9.28
C GLU A 158 -21.21 -11.49 -10.36
N ASP A 159 -21.68 -11.10 -11.53
CA ASP A 159 -21.88 -11.96 -12.71
C ASP A 159 -20.56 -12.32 -13.42
N TYR A 160 -19.44 -11.74 -13.03
CA TYR A 160 -18.14 -11.97 -13.67
C TYR A 160 -17.40 -13.23 -13.15
N VAL A 161 -17.99 -13.95 -12.21
CA VAL A 161 -17.37 -15.13 -11.56
C VAL A 161 -17.00 -16.21 -12.58
N ASP A 162 -17.91 -16.53 -13.51
CA ASP A 162 -17.67 -17.60 -14.48
C ASP A 162 -16.66 -17.17 -15.55
N THR A 163 -16.62 -15.89 -15.92
CA THR A 163 -15.57 -15.33 -16.77
C THR A 163 -14.18 -15.48 -16.11
N VAL A 164 -14.07 -15.19 -14.82
CA VAL A 164 -12.81 -15.35 -14.08
C VAL A 164 -12.40 -16.82 -14.00
N LYS A 165 -13.34 -17.74 -13.73
CA LYS A 165 -13.06 -19.19 -13.76
C LYS A 165 -12.55 -19.63 -15.12
N GLY A 166 -13.18 -19.18 -16.21
CA GLY A 166 -12.75 -19.45 -17.58
C GLY A 166 -11.36 -18.90 -17.86
N THR A 167 -11.07 -17.67 -17.44
CA THR A 167 -9.74 -17.06 -17.57
C THR A 167 -8.66 -17.85 -16.84
N VAL A 168 -8.92 -18.25 -15.59
CA VAL A 168 -7.96 -19.06 -14.81
C VAL A 168 -7.77 -20.44 -15.44
N LEU A 169 -8.83 -21.05 -15.95
CA LEU A 169 -8.75 -22.32 -16.68
C LEU A 169 -7.86 -22.20 -17.93
N THR A 170 -8.06 -21.15 -18.73
CA THR A 170 -7.21 -20.88 -19.91
C THR A 170 -5.74 -20.71 -19.53
N ILE A 171 -5.44 -19.94 -18.49
CA ILE A 171 -4.07 -19.76 -17.99
C ILE A 171 -3.49 -21.11 -17.53
N SER A 172 -4.29 -21.96 -16.87
CA SER A 172 -3.84 -23.26 -16.40
C SER A 172 -3.43 -24.24 -17.52
N GLN A 173 -4.01 -24.08 -18.72
CA GLN A 173 -3.73 -24.85 -19.91
C GLN A 173 -2.56 -24.28 -20.73
N GLY A 174 -2.12 -23.08 -20.42
CA GLY A 174 -1.03 -22.41 -21.11
C GLY A 174 0.30 -23.14 -20.92
N LYS A 175 1.15 -23.10 -21.94
CA LYS A 175 2.53 -23.62 -21.85
C LYS A 175 3.42 -22.50 -21.29
N PRO A 176 4.20 -22.77 -20.24
CA PRO A 176 5.16 -21.80 -19.74
C PRO A 176 6.18 -21.40 -20.83
N ASN A 177 6.40 -20.11 -20.97
CA ASN A 177 7.38 -19.52 -21.88
C ASN A 177 7.91 -18.21 -21.26
N GLU A 178 8.65 -17.41 -22.02
CA GLU A 178 9.20 -16.12 -21.55
C GLU A 178 8.12 -15.13 -21.12
N THR A 179 6.93 -15.20 -21.71
CA THR A 179 5.80 -14.31 -21.42
C THR A 179 4.82 -14.89 -20.40
N LEU A 180 4.64 -16.21 -20.37
CA LEU A 180 3.76 -16.91 -19.45
C LEU A 180 4.57 -17.63 -18.37
N ASN A 181 4.70 -17.01 -17.21
CA ASN A 181 5.50 -17.51 -16.09
C ASN A 181 4.98 -18.86 -15.58
N SER A 182 5.90 -19.82 -15.38
CA SER A 182 5.59 -21.15 -14.84
C SER A 182 4.86 -21.12 -13.50
N THR A 183 5.22 -20.19 -12.60
CA THR A 183 4.55 -20.01 -11.30
C THR A 183 3.08 -19.64 -11.48
N LEU A 184 2.78 -18.77 -12.44
CA LEU A 184 1.39 -18.37 -12.73
C LEU A 184 0.57 -19.56 -13.25
N VAL A 185 1.12 -20.33 -14.20
CA VAL A 185 0.48 -21.53 -14.76
C VAL A 185 0.24 -22.58 -13.67
N ASN A 186 1.24 -22.85 -12.84
CA ASN A 186 1.12 -23.82 -11.76
C ASN A 186 0.10 -23.39 -10.69
N SER A 187 0.07 -22.12 -10.35
CA SER A 187 -0.93 -21.55 -9.43
C SER A 187 -2.34 -21.67 -10.01
N ALA A 188 -2.52 -21.37 -11.29
CA ALA A 188 -3.79 -21.52 -11.99
C ALA A 188 -4.25 -22.99 -12.03
N LYS A 189 -3.34 -23.93 -12.31
CA LYS A 189 -3.61 -25.38 -12.26
C LYS A 189 -4.06 -25.81 -10.87
N TRP A 190 -3.35 -25.38 -9.83
CA TRP A 190 -3.71 -25.71 -8.45
C TRP A 190 -5.11 -25.18 -8.09
N LEU A 191 -5.43 -23.93 -8.45
CA LEU A 191 -6.73 -23.31 -8.20
C LEU A 191 -7.87 -24.06 -8.89
N THR A 192 -7.68 -24.46 -10.14
CA THR A 192 -8.69 -25.17 -10.92
C THR A 192 -8.88 -26.61 -10.42
N THR A 193 -7.78 -27.34 -10.19
CA THR A 193 -7.83 -28.74 -9.71
C THR A 193 -8.48 -28.85 -8.34
N ASN A 194 -8.22 -27.89 -7.44
CA ASN A 194 -8.73 -27.90 -6.08
C ASN A 194 -10.05 -27.13 -5.89
N ASN A 195 -10.64 -26.62 -6.96
CA ASN A 195 -11.86 -25.79 -6.94
C ASN A 195 -11.80 -24.65 -5.92
N LYS A 196 -10.66 -23.92 -5.89
CA LYS A 196 -10.38 -22.86 -4.91
C LYS A 196 -10.70 -21.45 -5.41
N ILE A 197 -11.37 -21.30 -6.54
CA ILE A 197 -11.87 -20.00 -7.01
C ILE A 197 -13.20 -19.74 -6.32
N ILE A 198 -13.13 -19.21 -5.10
CA ILE A 198 -14.28 -18.92 -4.25
C ILE A 198 -14.66 -17.43 -4.43
N PRO A 199 -15.86 -17.12 -4.89
CA PRO A 199 -16.31 -15.76 -5.00
C PRO A 199 -16.48 -15.13 -3.60
N THR A 200 -15.85 -13.99 -3.38
CA THR A 200 -15.96 -13.23 -2.14
C THR A 200 -16.35 -11.79 -2.44
N LYS A 201 -17.07 -11.14 -1.52
CA LYS A 201 -17.42 -9.70 -1.63
C LYS A 201 -16.20 -8.77 -1.64
N ARG A 202 -15.00 -9.30 -1.34
CA ARG A 202 -13.74 -8.57 -1.44
C ARG A 202 -13.29 -8.42 -2.89
N VAL A 203 -13.69 -9.32 -3.77
CA VAL A 203 -13.37 -9.32 -5.20
C VAL A 203 -14.60 -8.99 -6.04
N PHE A 204 -15.72 -9.66 -5.78
CA PHE A 204 -16.96 -9.53 -6.54
C PHE A 204 -17.97 -8.67 -5.76
N ASN A 205 -18.15 -7.43 -6.20
CA ASN A 205 -19.07 -6.48 -5.56
C ASN A 205 -19.52 -5.43 -6.58
N THR A 206 -20.62 -5.68 -7.23
CA THR A 206 -21.19 -4.80 -8.28
C THR A 206 -21.43 -3.37 -7.77
N LYS A 207 -21.83 -3.21 -6.52
CA LYS A 207 -22.08 -1.86 -5.92
C LYS A 207 -20.82 -1.00 -5.77
N LYS A 208 -19.63 -1.61 -5.83
CA LYS A 208 -18.32 -0.93 -5.75
C LYS A 208 -17.60 -0.87 -7.09
N VAL A 209 -18.24 -1.27 -8.15
CA VAL A 209 -17.78 -1.05 -9.52
C VAL A 209 -18.30 0.30 -9.96
N SER A 210 -17.41 1.15 -10.47
CA SER A 210 -17.76 2.43 -11.11
C SER A 210 -18.10 2.21 -12.59
N ASP A 211 -17.70 3.10 -13.48
CA ASP A 211 -17.91 2.95 -14.92
C ASP A 211 -17.19 1.72 -15.51
N HIS A 212 -16.06 1.34 -14.92
CA HIS A 212 -15.26 0.19 -15.31
C HIS A 212 -14.86 -0.63 -14.09
N PHE A 213 -14.76 -1.94 -14.25
CA PHE A 213 -14.28 -2.84 -13.21
C PHE A 213 -12.74 -2.95 -13.17
N ALA A 214 -12.21 -3.69 -12.19
CA ALA A 214 -10.78 -3.85 -11.95
C ALA A 214 -9.99 -4.38 -13.15
N ILE A 215 -8.69 -4.09 -13.15
CA ILE A 215 -7.76 -4.58 -14.16
C ILE A 215 -7.43 -6.04 -13.89
N ILE A 216 -7.80 -6.92 -14.82
CA ILE A 216 -7.49 -8.34 -14.78
C ILE A 216 -7.05 -8.85 -16.17
N PRO A 217 -6.34 -9.98 -16.26
CA PRO A 217 -6.11 -10.66 -17.53
C PRO A 217 -7.42 -11.08 -18.18
N THR A 218 -7.43 -11.13 -19.50
CA THR A 218 -8.53 -11.72 -20.27
C THR A 218 -8.32 -13.24 -20.44
N GLY A 219 -9.29 -13.94 -21.02
CA GLY A 219 -9.13 -15.35 -21.36
C GLY A 219 -8.22 -15.62 -22.58
N LYS A 220 -7.41 -14.66 -23.03
CA LYS A 220 -6.42 -14.86 -24.10
C LYS A 220 -5.04 -15.12 -23.50
N LEU A 221 -4.30 -15.99 -24.15
CA LEU A 221 -2.88 -16.22 -23.84
C LEU A 221 -2.00 -15.35 -24.76
N PRO A 222 -0.84 -14.87 -24.25
CA PRO A 222 0.11 -14.10 -25.04
C PRO A 222 0.79 -14.93 -26.12
#